data_483eb16b996ecd267d6cbac0a55f89dd
#
_entry.id   483eb16b996ecd267d6cbac0a55f89dd
#
_cell.length_a   1.000
_cell.length_b   1.000
_cell.length_c   1.000
_cell.angle_alpha   90.00
_cell.angle_beta   90.00
_cell.angle_gamma   90.00
#
_symmetry.space_group_name_H-M   'P 1'
#
loop_
_entity.id
_entity.type
_entity.pdbx_description
1 polymer ?
#
loop_
_entity_poly.entity_id
_entity_poly.type
_entity_poly.pdbx_seq_one_letter_code
_entity_poly.pdbx_strand_id
1 'polypeptide(L)'
;MTLKKLLPAALIALTPVMATSAFAASLTVGFSQIGSESGWRAAETSVSKTEAQKRNITLKIADAQQKQENQIKAIRSFVAQGVDAIFLAPVVATGWDAVLGEAKDAKIPVILLDRDIETANKSLYLTAVTSDSVHEGVVAGEWLAKNVGSKPCNVVELQGTVGASVATNRKKGFDDAIAKHSNIKMIRSQTGDFTRAKGKEVTESFLKAENGGKNICALYAHNDDMAVGAIQAIKEAGLKPGKDILVVSIDAVPDIFKAFMSGEANATVELTPNMAGPAFDALIAFKDKGTVPPKWIQTESKLYTPTDDPQKAYDSKKGLGY
;
A
#
# COMPACT_ATOMS: atom_id res chain seq x y z
N MET A 1 84.98 46.59 -15.58
CA MET A 1 83.60 47.11 -15.55
C MET A 1 82.67 45.93 -15.93
N THR A 2 82.03 45.27 -14.97
CA THR A 2 81.19 44.09 -15.18
C THR A 2 79.73 44.44 -14.80
N LEU A 3 78.88 44.50 -15.81
CA LEU A 3 77.44 44.77 -15.68
C LEU A 3 76.74 43.51 -15.16
N LYS A 4 76.16 43.55 -13.96
CA LYS A 4 75.27 42.52 -13.43
C LYS A 4 73.87 42.77 -13.98
N LYS A 5 73.36 41.79 -14.76
CA LYS A 5 71.93 41.74 -15.21
C LYS A 5 71.07 41.25 -14.04
N LEU A 6 70.08 42.08 -13.60
CA LEU A 6 69.01 41.69 -12.71
C LEU A 6 67.89 41.07 -13.53
N LEU A 7 67.51 39.81 -13.21
CA LEU A 7 66.26 39.20 -13.68
C LEU A 7 65.08 39.59 -12.76
N PRO A 8 63.89 39.90 -13.29
CA PRO A 8 62.71 40.07 -12.44
C PRO A 8 62.12 38.72 -12.09
N ALA A 9 61.87 38.48 -10.80
CA ALA A 9 61.11 37.35 -10.28
C ALA A 9 59.61 37.58 -10.53
N ALA A 10 59.00 36.75 -11.34
CA ALA A 10 57.58 36.73 -11.53
C ALA A 10 56.87 36.04 -10.34
N LEU A 11 56.14 36.79 -9.56
CA LEU A 11 55.27 36.31 -8.47
C LEU A 11 54.00 35.69 -9.10
N ILE A 12 53.89 34.36 -9.08
CA ILE A 12 52.62 33.64 -9.49
C ILE A 12 51.72 33.69 -8.27
N ALA A 13 50.69 34.52 -8.33
CA ALA A 13 49.62 34.55 -7.33
C ALA A 13 48.69 33.32 -7.53
N LEU A 14 48.79 32.30 -6.67
CA LEU A 14 47.84 31.21 -6.59
C LEU A 14 46.54 31.75 -5.95
N THR A 15 45.53 31.97 -6.77
CA THR A 15 44.16 32.20 -6.27
C THR A 15 43.55 30.86 -5.84
N PRO A 16 43.10 30.71 -4.57
CA PRO A 16 42.39 29.52 -4.18
C PRO A 16 41.03 29.48 -4.88
N VAL A 17 40.81 28.49 -5.74
CA VAL A 17 39.47 28.17 -6.25
C VAL A 17 38.69 27.57 -5.08
N MET A 18 37.85 28.40 -4.44
CA MET A 18 36.83 27.88 -3.52
C MET A 18 35.83 27.07 -4.32
N ALA A 19 35.94 25.76 -4.25
CA ALA A 19 34.87 24.85 -4.71
C ALA A 19 33.65 25.09 -3.82
N THR A 20 32.70 25.91 -4.29
CA THR A 20 31.36 25.97 -3.70
C THR A 20 30.70 24.63 -3.90
N SER A 21 30.67 23.82 -2.86
CA SER A 21 29.76 22.65 -2.83
C SER A 21 28.36 23.18 -3.02
N ALA A 22 27.84 23.09 -4.24
CA ALA A 22 26.42 23.28 -4.50
C ALA A 22 25.70 22.21 -3.71
N PHE A 23 25.12 22.55 -2.56
CA PHE A 23 24.13 21.69 -1.92
C PHE A 23 23.03 21.49 -2.95
N ALA A 24 22.91 20.28 -3.47
CA ALA A 24 21.75 19.93 -4.29
C ALA A 24 20.51 20.31 -3.48
N ALA A 25 19.65 21.15 -4.05
CA ALA A 25 18.42 21.55 -3.38
C ALA A 25 17.63 20.28 -2.98
N SER A 26 17.22 20.20 -1.72
CA SER A 26 16.46 19.05 -1.23
C SER A 26 15.15 18.98 -2.01
N LEU A 27 14.82 17.82 -2.57
CA LEU A 27 13.57 17.60 -3.30
C LEU A 27 12.37 17.81 -2.36
N THR A 28 11.32 18.42 -2.88
CA THR A 28 10.03 18.55 -2.21
C THR A 28 9.00 17.65 -2.92
N VAL A 29 8.41 16.69 -2.21
CA VAL A 29 7.42 15.77 -2.74
C VAL A 29 6.08 16.00 -2.03
N GLY A 30 5.01 16.17 -2.80
CA GLY A 30 3.64 16.18 -2.28
C GLY A 30 3.10 14.75 -2.25
N PHE A 31 2.57 14.28 -1.14
CA PHE A 31 1.91 13.00 -1.04
C PHE A 31 0.42 13.18 -0.77
N SER A 32 -0.41 12.86 -1.76
CA SER A 32 -1.86 12.80 -1.62
C SER A 32 -2.24 11.41 -1.09
N GLN A 33 -2.36 11.31 0.25
CA GLN A 33 -2.70 10.08 0.96
C GLN A 33 -4.23 9.91 1.00
N ILE A 34 -4.71 8.66 1.00
CA ILE A 34 -6.14 8.32 1.05
C ILE A 34 -6.78 8.81 2.35
N GLY A 35 -6.14 8.49 3.48
CA GLY A 35 -6.65 8.73 4.83
C GLY A 35 -5.79 8.02 5.87
N SER A 36 -6.46 7.61 6.94
CA SER A 36 -5.91 6.79 8.03
C SER A 36 -6.93 5.71 8.43
N GLU A 37 -7.58 5.11 7.43
CA GLU A 37 -8.71 4.19 7.58
C GLU A 37 -8.33 2.84 8.18
N SER A 38 -7.06 2.47 8.11
CA SER A 38 -6.53 1.18 8.59
C SER A 38 -5.16 1.33 9.25
N GLY A 39 -4.77 0.36 10.06
CA GLY A 39 -3.41 0.29 10.62
C GLY A 39 -2.35 0.24 9.52
N TRP A 40 -2.60 -0.53 8.44
CA TRP A 40 -1.69 -0.58 7.30
C TRP A 40 -1.48 0.80 6.67
N ARG A 41 -2.54 1.58 6.47
CA ARG A 41 -2.45 2.93 5.89
C ARG A 41 -1.68 3.90 6.79
N ALA A 42 -1.85 3.80 8.11
CA ALA A 42 -1.07 4.57 9.07
C ALA A 42 0.43 4.22 8.97
N ALA A 43 0.76 2.93 8.83
CA ALA A 43 2.14 2.46 8.65
C ALA A 43 2.74 2.96 7.34
N GLU A 44 2.02 2.95 6.21
CA GLU A 44 2.49 3.49 4.94
C GLU A 44 2.85 4.98 5.07
N THR A 45 2.00 5.75 5.76
CA THR A 45 2.28 7.17 6.04
C THR A 45 3.52 7.36 6.92
N SER A 46 3.68 6.55 7.97
CA SER A 46 4.82 6.58 8.89
C SER A 46 6.13 6.21 8.17
N VAL A 47 6.10 5.13 7.41
CA VAL A 47 7.25 4.66 6.63
C VAL A 47 7.63 5.68 5.55
N SER A 48 6.64 6.28 4.87
CA SER A 48 6.90 7.31 3.86
C SER A 48 7.64 8.51 4.44
N LYS A 49 7.26 8.96 5.65
CA LYS A 49 8.00 10.03 6.37
C LYS A 49 9.43 9.61 6.68
N THR A 50 9.62 8.39 7.17
CA THR A 50 10.94 7.85 7.50
C THR A 50 11.83 7.73 6.26
N GLU A 51 11.29 7.23 5.15
CA GLU A 51 12.03 7.07 3.90
C GLU A 51 12.40 8.43 3.26
N ALA A 52 11.53 9.45 3.39
CA ALA A 52 11.83 10.81 2.98
C ALA A 52 12.97 11.42 3.82
N GLN A 53 12.92 11.26 5.15
CA GLN A 53 13.97 11.75 6.06
C GLN A 53 15.34 11.13 5.75
N LYS A 54 15.40 9.81 5.52
CA LYS A 54 16.64 9.10 5.14
C LYS A 54 17.29 9.67 3.87
N ARG A 55 16.50 10.25 2.97
CA ARG A 55 16.96 10.79 1.69
C ARG A 55 17.05 12.32 1.66
N ASN A 56 16.87 12.98 2.81
CA ASN A 56 16.82 14.45 2.93
C ASN A 56 15.77 15.07 1.97
N ILE A 57 14.59 14.44 1.86
CA ILE A 57 13.47 14.91 1.03
C ILE A 57 12.42 15.57 1.94
N THR A 58 11.93 16.75 1.53
CA THR A 58 10.79 17.38 2.18
C THR A 58 9.50 16.74 1.70
N LEU A 59 8.81 15.99 2.56
CA LEU A 59 7.54 15.33 2.25
C LEU A 59 6.37 16.11 2.82
N LYS A 60 5.51 16.63 1.94
CA LYS A 60 4.25 17.32 2.28
C LYS A 60 3.09 16.35 2.10
N ILE A 61 2.39 15.98 3.18
CA ILE A 61 1.30 15.01 3.14
C ILE A 61 -0.04 15.74 3.24
N ALA A 62 -0.98 15.38 2.36
CA ALA A 62 -2.38 15.78 2.42
C ALA A 62 -3.23 14.54 2.64
N ASP A 63 -3.94 14.47 3.77
CA ASP A 63 -4.92 13.43 4.09
C ASP A 63 -6.24 13.76 3.41
N ALA A 64 -6.69 12.86 2.53
CA ALA A 64 -7.91 13.05 1.76
C ALA A 64 -9.18 12.58 2.48
N GLN A 65 -9.08 11.99 3.67
CA GLN A 65 -10.24 11.49 4.42
C GLN A 65 -11.13 10.56 3.58
N GLN A 66 -10.50 9.69 2.80
CA GLN A 66 -11.14 8.75 1.87
C GLN A 66 -12.00 9.39 0.78
N LYS A 67 -11.73 10.66 0.41
CA LYS A 67 -12.50 11.40 -0.59
C LYS A 67 -11.63 11.76 -1.79
N GLN A 68 -11.97 11.26 -2.97
CA GLN A 68 -11.26 11.57 -4.22
C GLN A 68 -11.18 13.08 -4.49
N GLU A 69 -12.26 13.81 -4.20
CA GLU A 69 -12.30 15.27 -4.39
C GLU A 69 -11.23 16.00 -3.57
N ASN A 70 -10.90 15.50 -2.37
CA ASN A 70 -9.85 16.06 -1.54
C ASN A 70 -8.47 15.73 -2.12
N GLN A 71 -8.29 14.54 -2.72
CA GLN A 71 -7.06 14.18 -3.43
C GLN A 71 -6.85 15.08 -4.66
N ILE A 72 -7.91 15.34 -5.43
CA ILE A 72 -7.85 16.25 -6.58
C ILE A 72 -7.44 17.66 -6.13
N LYS A 73 -8.03 18.18 -5.03
CA LYS A 73 -7.64 19.48 -4.46
C LYS A 73 -6.18 19.47 -3.99
N ALA A 74 -5.73 18.40 -3.34
CA ALA A 74 -4.35 18.25 -2.88
C ALA A 74 -3.36 18.26 -4.05
N ILE A 75 -3.63 17.52 -5.12
CA ILE A 75 -2.79 17.50 -6.33
C ILE A 75 -2.67 18.91 -6.93
N ARG A 76 -3.79 19.62 -7.12
CA ARG A 76 -3.78 21.00 -7.61
C ARG A 76 -2.98 21.94 -6.70
N SER A 77 -3.11 21.78 -5.39
CA SER A 77 -2.33 22.54 -4.41
C SER A 77 -0.82 22.27 -4.55
N PHE A 78 -0.43 20.99 -4.73
CA PHE A 78 0.98 20.64 -4.96
C PHE A 78 1.51 21.18 -6.28
N VAL A 79 0.70 21.15 -7.35
CA VAL A 79 1.04 21.77 -8.64
C VAL A 79 1.27 23.28 -8.47
N ALA A 80 0.36 23.98 -7.78
CA ALA A 80 0.51 25.42 -7.53
C ALA A 80 1.72 25.75 -6.65
N GLN A 81 2.14 24.85 -5.77
CA GLN A 81 3.35 25.00 -4.94
C GLN A 81 4.65 24.68 -5.70
N GLY A 82 4.57 24.15 -6.91
CA GLY A 82 5.73 23.76 -7.70
C GLY A 82 6.58 22.67 -7.04
N VAL A 83 5.95 21.65 -6.45
CA VAL A 83 6.69 20.51 -5.87
C VAL A 83 7.45 19.74 -6.95
N ASP A 84 8.52 19.04 -6.58
CA ASP A 84 9.35 18.30 -7.53
C ASP A 84 8.71 17.03 -8.05
N ALA A 85 7.80 16.42 -7.28
CA ALA A 85 7.00 15.27 -7.66
C ALA A 85 5.74 15.16 -6.78
N ILE A 86 4.76 14.39 -7.25
CA ILE A 86 3.57 14.04 -6.48
C ILE A 86 3.51 12.52 -6.34
N PHE A 87 3.35 12.06 -5.10
CA PHE A 87 2.94 10.70 -4.80
C PHE A 87 1.43 10.67 -4.61
N LEU A 88 0.78 9.65 -5.15
CA LEU A 88 -0.68 9.48 -5.09
C LEU A 88 -1.00 8.04 -4.73
N ALA A 89 -1.67 7.83 -3.58
CA ALA A 89 -2.36 6.59 -3.28
C ALA A 89 -3.85 6.81 -3.63
N PRO A 90 -4.36 6.36 -4.81
CA PRO A 90 -5.68 6.78 -5.27
C PRO A 90 -6.82 6.09 -4.47
N VAL A 91 -7.84 6.85 -4.07
CA VAL A 91 -9.02 6.29 -3.37
C VAL A 91 -9.76 5.30 -4.27
N VAL A 92 -9.99 5.69 -5.54
CA VAL A 92 -10.63 4.87 -6.58
C VAL A 92 -9.78 4.85 -7.85
N ALA A 93 -10.06 3.91 -8.75
CA ALA A 93 -9.24 3.72 -9.96
C ALA A 93 -9.53 4.75 -11.06
N THR A 94 -10.70 5.36 -11.11
CA THR A 94 -11.15 6.20 -12.23
C THR A 94 -11.20 7.70 -11.88
N GLY A 95 -11.31 8.58 -12.90
CA GLY A 95 -11.54 10.02 -12.73
C GLY A 95 -10.29 10.87 -12.51
N TRP A 96 -9.11 10.37 -12.89
CA TRP A 96 -7.82 11.03 -12.62
C TRP A 96 -7.26 11.82 -13.80
N ASP A 97 -7.69 11.53 -15.04
CA ASP A 97 -7.04 12.01 -16.25
C ASP A 97 -6.88 13.54 -16.30
N ALA A 98 -7.90 14.28 -15.90
CA ALA A 98 -7.86 15.74 -15.92
C ALA A 98 -6.78 16.31 -14.95
N VAL A 99 -6.82 15.94 -13.67
CA VAL A 99 -5.92 16.49 -12.66
C VAL A 99 -4.48 16.00 -12.85
N LEU A 100 -4.28 14.77 -13.34
CA LEU A 100 -2.94 14.27 -13.68
C LEU A 100 -2.42 14.90 -14.97
N GLY A 101 -3.30 15.30 -15.88
CA GLY A 101 -2.98 16.14 -17.03
C GLY A 101 -2.44 17.50 -16.59
N GLU A 102 -3.09 18.16 -15.62
CA GLU A 102 -2.61 19.43 -15.03
C GLU A 102 -1.20 19.28 -14.42
N ALA A 103 -0.93 18.19 -13.68
CA ALA A 103 0.40 17.91 -13.14
C ALA A 103 1.45 17.69 -14.24
N LYS A 104 1.09 16.95 -15.30
CA LYS A 104 1.95 16.69 -16.45
C LYS A 104 2.29 17.97 -17.21
N ASP A 105 1.32 18.85 -17.46
CA ASP A 105 1.53 20.14 -18.12
C ASP A 105 2.47 21.05 -17.31
N ALA A 106 2.38 20.96 -15.98
CA ALA A 106 3.31 21.60 -15.06
C ALA A 106 4.69 20.92 -14.97
N LYS A 107 4.91 19.81 -15.72
CA LYS A 107 6.14 18.99 -15.69
C LYS A 107 6.47 18.38 -14.34
N ILE A 108 5.45 18.13 -13.52
CA ILE A 108 5.58 17.50 -12.21
C ILE A 108 5.27 16.00 -12.38
N PRO A 109 6.25 15.10 -12.23
CA PRO A 109 6.01 13.66 -12.33
C PRO A 109 5.11 13.18 -11.19
N VAL A 110 4.18 12.29 -11.52
CA VAL A 110 3.32 11.60 -10.55
C VAL A 110 3.78 10.15 -10.41
N ILE A 111 3.89 9.65 -9.20
CA ILE A 111 4.16 8.25 -8.88
C ILE A 111 2.96 7.71 -8.07
N LEU A 112 2.39 6.61 -8.54
CA LEU A 112 1.30 5.94 -7.85
C LEU A 112 1.86 5.03 -6.75
N LEU A 113 1.22 5.02 -5.59
CA LEU A 113 1.58 4.16 -4.46
C LEU A 113 0.41 3.24 -4.11
N ASP A 114 0.71 1.98 -3.81
CA ASP A 114 -0.24 0.96 -3.33
C ASP A 114 -1.33 0.60 -4.35
N ARG A 115 -2.00 1.58 -4.95
CA ARG A 115 -3.13 1.40 -5.86
C ARG A 115 -2.83 1.94 -7.24
N ASP A 116 -3.42 1.31 -8.27
CA ASP A 116 -3.32 1.74 -9.67
C ASP A 116 -4.57 2.53 -10.09
N ILE A 117 -4.47 3.18 -11.24
CA ILE A 117 -5.56 3.92 -11.89
C ILE A 117 -5.90 3.33 -13.25
N GLU A 118 -7.18 3.43 -13.60
CA GLU A 118 -7.67 3.11 -14.94
C GLU A 118 -7.56 4.34 -15.84
N THR A 119 -6.59 4.34 -16.73
CA THR A 119 -6.40 5.35 -17.75
C THR A 119 -5.82 4.75 -19.02
N ALA A 120 -6.31 5.21 -20.18
CA ALA A 120 -5.72 4.88 -21.47
C ALA A 120 -4.38 5.61 -21.70
N ASN A 121 -4.19 6.75 -21.01
CA ASN A 121 -2.99 7.58 -21.16
C ASN A 121 -1.94 7.26 -20.10
N LYS A 122 -1.14 6.24 -20.34
CA LYS A 122 -0.06 5.83 -19.42
C LYS A 122 1.05 6.89 -19.23
N SER A 123 1.04 8.00 -19.96
CA SER A 123 1.99 9.11 -19.76
C SER A 123 1.60 10.06 -18.62
N LEU A 124 0.43 9.88 -17.99
CA LEU A 124 -0.05 10.70 -16.86
C LEU A 124 0.68 10.43 -15.56
N TYR A 125 1.39 9.31 -15.44
CA TYR A 125 2.22 8.99 -14.28
C TYR A 125 3.57 8.41 -14.73
N LEU A 126 4.56 8.57 -13.90
CA LEU A 126 5.93 8.07 -14.15
C LEU A 126 6.00 6.55 -13.97
N THR A 127 5.59 6.07 -12.81
CA THR A 127 5.54 4.66 -12.43
C THR A 127 4.49 4.43 -11.36
N ALA A 128 4.09 3.18 -11.16
CA ALA A 128 3.30 2.72 -10.03
C ALA A 128 4.15 1.78 -9.17
N VAL A 129 4.21 2.01 -7.86
CA VAL A 129 4.82 1.12 -6.87
C VAL A 129 3.69 0.42 -6.13
N THR A 130 3.41 -0.83 -6.48
CA THR A 130 2.27 -1.61 -5.98
C THR A 130 2.63 -3.07 -5.87
N SER A 131 1.86 -3.85 -5.10
CA SER A 131 1.90 -5.31 -5.16
C SER A 131 1.08 -5.85 -6.35
N ASP A 132 1.19 -7.15 -6.59
CA ASP A 132 0.25 -7.88 -7.45
C ASP A 132 -0.97 -8.29 -6.64
N SER A 133 -1.96 -7.40 -6.56
CA SER A 133 -3.17 -7.63 -5.77
C SER A 133 -4.10 -8.73 -6.34
N VAL A 134 -3.97 -9.09 -7.62
CA VAL A 134 -4.62 -10.30 -8.15
C VAL A 134 -3.96 -11.54 -7.56
N HIS A 135 -2.63 -11.59 -7.57
CA HIS A 135 -1.88 -12.69 -6.98
C HIS A 135 -2.14 -12.84 -5.48
N GLU A 136 -2.27 -11.74 -4.73
CA GLU A 136 -2.65 -11.77 -3.30
C GLU A 136 -3.98 -12.51 -3.10
N GLY A 137 -4.99 -12.18 -3.90
CA GLY A 137 -6.28 -12.87 -3.89
C GLY A 137 -6.17 -14.36 -4.25
N VAL A 138 -5.37 -14.69 -5.27
CA VAL A 138 -5.11 -16.09 -5.68
C VAL A 138 -4.48 -16.88 -4.52
N VAL A 139 -3.44 -16.35 -3.89
CA VAL A 139 -2.73 -16.99 -2.77
C VAL A 139 -3.68 -17.26 -1.59
N ALA A 140 -4.53 -16.27 -1.25
CA ALA A 140 -5.54 -16.42 -0.21
C ALA A 140 -6.57 -17.52 -0.54
N GLY A 141 -7.07 -17.54 -1.77
CA GLY A 141 -8.04 -18.53 -2.25
C GLY A 141 -7.46 -19.95 -2.34
N GLU A 142 -6.23 -20.10 -2.84
CA GLU A 142 -5.54 -21.40 -2.91
C GLU A 142 -5.22 -21.93 -1.50
N TRP A 143 -4.83 -21.06 -0.57
CA TRP A 143 -4.66 -21.44 0.83
C TRP A 143 -5.97 -21.97 1.41
N LEU A 144 -7.09 -21.26 1.20
CA LEU A 144 -8.39 -21.70 1.67
C LEU A 144 -8.77 -23.06 1.08
N ALA A 145 -8.67 -23.20 -0.23
CA ALA A 145 -9.03 -24.45 -0.93
C ALA A 145 -8.23 -25.65 -0.41
N LYS A 146 -6.93 -25.47 -0.20
CA LYS A 146 -6.05 -26.51 0.36
C LYS A 146 -6.48 -26.92 1.78
N ASN A 147 -6.88 -25.98 2.62
CA ASN A 147 -7.21 -26.25 4.04
C ASN A 147 -8.63 -26.79 4.23
N VAL A 148 -9.56 -26.43 3.35
CA VAL A 148 -10.92 -26.98 3.33
C VAL A 148 -10.94 -28.42 2.75
N GLY A 149 -10.07 -28.71 1.79
CA GLY A 149 -10.03 -29.98 1.09
C GLY A 149 -11.32 -30.24 0.32
N SER A 150 -11.91 -31.42 0.47
CA SER A 150 -13.15 -31.84 -0.22
C SER A 150 -14.43 -31.47 0.55
N LYS A 151 -14.35 -30.86 1.72
CA LYS A 151 -15.53 -30.51 2.53
C LYS A 151 -16.30 -29.35 1.89
N PRO A 152 -17.65 -29.35 1.91
CA PRO A 152 -18.43 -28.19 1.51
C PRO A 152 -18.05 -26.95 2.35
N CYS A 153 -17.86 -25.82 1.68
CA CYS A 153 -17.46 -24.57 2.33
C CYS A 153 -18.20 -23.38 1.72
N ASN A 154 -19.03 -22.75 2.51
CA ASN A 154 -19.63 -21.46 2.20
C ASN A 154 -18.73 -20.33 2.72
N VAL A 155 -18.33 -19.45 1.82
CA VAL A 155 -17.44 -18.33 2.11
C VAL A 155 -18.23 -17.02 2.12
N VAL A 156 -17.93 -16.15 3.06
CA VAL A 156 -18.36 -14.76 3.06
C VAL A 156 -17.17 -13.84 2.84
N GLU A 157 -17.36 -12.72 2.14
CA GLU A 157 -16.30 -11.81 1.73
C GLU A 157 -16.54 -10.39 2.22
N LEU A 158 -15.52 -9.81 2.84
CA LEU A 158 -15.43 -8.40 3.17
C LEU A 158 -14.54 -7.71 2.12
N GLN A 159 -15.18 -6.99 1.19
CA GLN A 159 -14.45 -6.25 0.17
C GLN A 159 -13.90 -4.92 0.74
N GLY A 160 -12.85 -4.41 0.10
CA GLY A 160 -12.37 -3.05 0.35
C GLY A 160 -13.29 -1.98 -0.24
N THR A 161 -12.78 -0.75 -0.29
CA THR A 161 -13.51 0.41 -0.84
C THR A 161 -13.94 0.15 -2.28
N VAL A 162 -15.22 0.41 -2.56
CA VAL A 162 -15.78 0.24 -3.91
C VAL A 162 -15.05 1.13 -4.91
N GLY A 163 -14.65 0.55 -6.04
CA GLY A 163 -13.92 1.24 -7.10
C GLY A 163 -12.39 1.35 -6.88
N ALA A 164 -11.87 0.87 -5.74
CA ALA A 164 -10.43 0.76 -5.55
C ALA A 164 -9.85 -0.41 -6.34
N SER A 165 -8.73 -0.19 -7.05
CA SER A 165 -8.09 -1.22 -7.89
C SER A 165 -7.74 -2.48 -7.10
N VAL A 166 -7.20 -2.35 -5.90
CA VAL A 166 -6.83 -3.48 -5.03
C VAL A 166 -8.06 -4.29 -4.58
N ALA A 167 -9.21 -3.66 -4.35
CA ALA A 167 -10.43 -4.38 -3.99
C ALA A 167 -10.94 -5.23 -5.15
N THR A 168 -10.99 -4.66 -6.35
CA THR A 168 -11.40 -5.38 -7.58
C THR A 168 -10.45 -6.53 -7.88
N ASN A 169 -9.14 -6.31 -7.78
CA ASN A 169 -8.12 -7.29 -8.09
C ASN A 169 -8.06 -8.44 -7.07
N ARG A 170 -8.13 -8.15 -5.76
CA ARG A 170 -8.15 -9.16 -4.69
C ARG A 170 -9.39 -10.05 -4.81
N LYS A 171 -10.55 -9.43 -5.11
CA LYS A 171 -11.76 -10.20 -5.40
C LYS A 171 -11.57 -11.12 -6.59
N LYS A 172 -11.10 -10.58 -7.72
CA LYS A 172 -10.87 -11.36 -8.93
C LYS A 172 -9.94 -12.56 -8.65
N GLY A 173 -8.81 -12.33 -8.02
CA GLY A 173 -7.83 -13.38 -7.73
C GLY A 173 -8.40 -14.48 -6.84
N PHE A 174 -9.14 -14.11 -5.79
CA PHE A 174 -9.76 -15.04 -4.88
C PHE A 174 -10.86 -15.86 -5.57
N ASP A 175 -11.77 -15.18 -6.31
CA ASP A 175 -12.83 -15.85 -7.07
C ASP A 175 -12.28 -16.83 -8.09
N ASP A 176 -11.24 -16.45 -8.86
CA ASP A 176 -10.57 -17.32 -9.85
C ASP A 176 -9.94 -18.56 -9.19
N ALA A 177 -9.41 -18.40 -7.98
CA ALA A 177 -8.82 -19.52 -7.24
C ALA A 177 -9.88 -20.51 -6.76
N ILE A 178 -10.94 -20.03 -6.08
CA ILE A 178 -11.97 -20.89 -5.53
C ILE A 178 -12.90 -21.50 -6.59
N ALA A 179 -13.05 -20.85 -7.76
CA ALA A 179 -13.87 -21.38 -8.86
C ALA A 179 -13.41 -22.75 -9.38
N LYS A 180 -12.15 -23.12 -9.13
CA LYS A 180 -11.59 -24.45 -9.45
C LYS A 180 -12.11 -25.57 -8.52
N HIS A 181 -12.83 -25.22 -7.45
CA HIS A 181 -13.27 -26.10 -6.37
C HIS A 181 -14.80 -26.05 -6.19
N SER A 182 -15.53 -27.01 -6.76
CA SER A 182 -17.00 -27.03 -6.76
C SER A 182 -17.65 -27.11 -5.36
N ASN A 183 -16.89 -27.52 -4.35
CA ASN A 183 -17.31 -27.60 -2.96
C ASN A 183 -17.18 -26.25 -2.19
N ILE A 184 -16.53 -25.23 -2.78
CA ILE A 184 -16.37 -23.90 -2.18
C ILE A 184 -17.30 -22.91 -2.88
N LYS A 185 -18.10 -22.17 -2.13
CA LYS A 185 -19.08 -21.21 -2.68
C LYS A 185 -19.00 -19.89 -1.97
N MET A 186 -18.83 -18.80 -2.73
CA MET A 186 -19.04 -17.47 -2.24
C MET A 186 -20.54 -17.22 -2.09
N ILE A 187 -21.04 -17.11 -0.84
CA ILE A 187 -22.48 -16.96 -0.57
C ILE A 187 -22.87 -15.51 -0.23
N ARG A 188 -21.93 -14.72 0.26
CA ARG A 188 -22.12 -13.31 0.56
C ARG A 188 -20.85 -12.52 0.29
N SER A 189 -21.03 -11.31 -0.23
CA SER A 189 -19.93 -10.40 -0.51
C SER A 189 -20.42 -8.96 -0.33
N GLN A 190 -19.73 -8.17 0.52
CA GLN A 190 -20.09 -6.78 0.78
C GLN A 190 -18.87 -5.96 1.15
N THR A 191 -18.89 -4.66 0.84
CA THR A 191 -17.80 -3.76 1.22
C THR A 191 -17.77 -3.50 2.73
N GLY A 192 -16.56 -3.54 3.30
CA GLY A 192 -16.23 -3.08 4.65
C GLY A 192 -15.27 -1.88 4.63
N ASP A 193 -15.06 -1.27 3.45
CA ASP A 193 -14.30 -0.04 3.23
C ASP A 193 -12.90 -0.03 3.83
N PHE A 194 -12.27 -1.22 3.97
CA PHE A 194 -10.98 -1.44 4.61
C PHE A 194 -10.93 -1.05 6.10
N THR A 195 -12.07 -0.76 6.74
CA THR A 195 -12.11 -0.33 8.13
C THR A 195 -12.49 -1.45 9.08
N ARG A 196 -11.91 -1.46 10.29
CA ARG A 196 -12.22 -2.44 11.34
C ARG A 196 -13.69 -2.38 11.76
N ALA A 197 -14.24 -1.17 11.94
CA ALA A 197 -15.63 -0.99 12.35
C ALA A 197 -16.62 -1.54 11.32
N LYS A 198 -16.41 -1.27 10.02
CA LYS A 198 -17.25 -1.81 8.97
C LYS A 198 -17.07 -3.32 8.80
N GLY A 199 -15.85 -3.83 8.92
CA GLY A 199 -15.58 -5.27 8.93
C GLY A 199 -16.42 -5.98 10.01
N LYS A 200 -16.50 -5.42 11.23
CA LYS A 200 -17.37 -5.93 12.29
C LYS A 200 -18.85 -5.87 11.91
N GLU A 201 -19.36 -4.68 11.55
CA GLU A 201 -20.76 -4.43 11.20
C GLU A 201 -21.28 -5.36 10.10
N VAL A 202 -20.50 -5.50 9.01
CA VAL A 202 -20.87 -6.35 7.88
C VAL A 202 -20.84 -7.83 8.27
N THR A 203 -19.86 -8.24 9.09
CA THR A 203 -19.80 -9.63 9.58
C THR A 203 -20.98 -9.96 10.49
N GLU A 204 -21.41 -9.06 11.37
CA GLU A 204 -22.64 -9.24 12.18
C GLU A 204 -23.86 -9.48 11.28
N SER A 205 -23.97 -8.74 10.19
CA SER A 205 -25.04 -8.91 9.19
C SER A 205 -24.97 -10.26 8.49
N PHE A 206 -23.79 -10.72 8.12
CA PHE A 206 -23.59 -12.05 7.53
C PHE A 206 -23.95 -13.18 8.51
N LEU A 207 -23.47 -13.08 9.75
CA LEU A 207 -23.78 -14.07 10.79
C LEU A 207 -25.28 -14.18 11.01
N LYS A 208 -25.98 -13.06 11.12
CA LYS A 208 -27.45 -13.02 11.26
C LYS A 208 -28.17 -13.69 10.07
N ALA A 209 -27.72 -13.37 8.84
CA ALA A 209 -28.34 -13.91 7.63
C ALA A 209 -28.07 -15.41 7.42
N GLU A 210 -26.98 -15.93 7.97
CA GLU A 210 -26.51 -17.30 7.79
C GLU A 210 -26.65 -18.14 9.08
N ASN A 211 -27.85 -18.12 9.66
CA ASN A 211 -28.24 -18.96 10.79
C ASN A 211 -27.28 -18.84 12.00
N GLY A 212 -26.97 -17.61 12.40
CA GLY A 212 -25.99 -17.34 13.45
C GLY A 212 -24.56 -17.76 13.09
N GLY A 213 -24.23 -17.77 11.80
CA GLY A 213 -22.92 -18.14 11.29
C GLY A 213 -22.71 -19.65 11.04
N LYS A 214 -23.69 -20.50 11.38
CA LYS A 214 -23.57 -21.98 11.24
C LYS A 214 -23.42 -22.44 9.79
N ASN A 215 -23.86 -21.63 8.83
CA ASN A 215 -23.73 -21.91 7.40
C ASN A 215 -22.41 -21.42 6.81
N ILE A 216 -21.59 -20.70 7.58
CA ILE A 216 -20.33 -20.09 7.11
C ILE A 216 -19.18 -20.99 7.53
N CYS A 217 -18.34 -21.38 6.59
CA CYS A 217 -17.11 -22.12 6.87
C CYS A 217 -15.88 -21.20 6.89
N ALA A 218 -15.88 -20.12 6.10
CA ALA A 218 -14.75 -19.21 6.03
C ALA A 218 -15.19 -17.76 5.77
N LEU A 219 -14.39 -16.82 6.26
CA LEU A 219 -14.47 -15.40 5.98
C LEU A 219 -13.16 -14.99 5.29
N TYR A 220 -13.29 -14.41 4.10
CA TYR A 220 -12.20 -13.74 3.40
C TYR A 220 -12.36 -12.23 3.53
N ALA A 221 -11.34 -11.56 4.05
CA ALA A 221 -11.29 -10.11 4.16
C ALA A 221 -10.18 -9.55 3.29
N HIS A 222 -10.48 -8.51 2.52
CA HIS A 222 -9.49 -7.87 1.66
C HIS A 222 -8.38 -7.15 2.44
N ASN A 223 -8.54 -6.97 3.75
CA ASN A 223 -7.44 -6.56 4.63
C ASN A 223 -7.62 -7.09 6.06
N ASP A 224 -6.53 -7.02 6.82
CA ASP A 224 -6.48 -7.49 8.21
C ASP A 224 -7.33 -6.66 9.17
N ASP A 225 -7.47 -5.35 8.97
CA ASP A 225 -8.30 -4.51 9.84
C ASP A 225 -9.76 -4.96 9.80
N MET A 226 -10.31 -5.22 8.60
CA MET A 226 -11.65 -5.82 8.49
C MET A 226 -11.70 -7.22 9.11
N ALA A 227 -10.66 -8.04 8.93
CA ALA A 227 -10.58 -9.37 9.54
C ALA A 227 -10.60 -9.31 11.07
N VAL A 228 -9.86 -8.39 11.69
CA VAL A 228 -9.87 -8.16 13.14
C VAL A 228 -11.25 -7.72 13.63
N GLY A 229 -11.93 -6.85 12.88
CA GLY A 229 -13.33 -6.50 13.15
C GLY A 229 -14.26 -7.71 13.05
N ALA A 230 -14.08 -8.54 12.03
CA ALA A 230 -14.85 -9.77 11.85
C ALA A 230 -14.63 -10.79 12.97
N ILE A 231 -13.38 -10.96 13.43
CA ILE A 231 -13.03 -11.81 14.57
C ILE A 231 -13.83 -11.41 15.80
N GLN A 232 -13.94 -10.11 16.06
CA GLN A 232 -14.74 -9.61 17.18
C GLN A 232 -16.23 -9.98 17.04
N ALA A 233 -16.82 -9.77 15.86
CA ALA A 233 -18.23 -10.11 15.58
C ALA A 233 -18.49 -11.62 15.74
N ILE A 234 -17.58 -12.47 15.25
CA ILE A 234 -17.67 -13.93 15.37
C ILE A 234 -17.66 -14.36 16.85
N LYS A 235 -16.79 -13.76 17.67
CA LYS A 235 -16.70 -14.02 19.14
C LYS A 235 -17.97 -13.57 19.86
N GLU A 236 -18.50 -12.40 19.53
CA GLU A 236 -19.74 -11.87 20.12
C GLU A 236 -20.96 -12.72 19.77
N ALA A 237 -20.94 -13.39 18.62
CA ALA A 237 -21.95 -14.39 18.25
C ALA A 237 -21.79 -15.75 18.95
N GLY A 238 -20.80 -15.92 19.84
CA GLY A 238 -20.52 -17.15 20.56
C GLY A 238 -19.79 -18.23 19.74
N LEU A 239 -19.27 -17.88 18.56
CA LEU A 239 -18.48 -18.76 17.70
C LEU A 239 -16.97 -18.56 17.95
N LYS A 240 -16.19 -19.52 17.49
CA LYS A 240 -14.72 -19.53 17.62
C LYS A 240 -14.09 -19.14 16.27
N PRO A 241 -13.64 -17.87 16.07
CA PRO A 241 -12.91 -17.50 14.87
C PRO A 241 -11.65 -18.37 14.75
N GLY A 242 -11.24 -18.65 13.53
CA GLY A 242 -10.12 -19.53 13.23
C GLY A 242 -10.42 -21.02 13.36
N LYS A 243 -11.57 -21.39 13.94
CA LYS A 243 -11.99 -22.80 14.16
C LYS A 243 -13.36 -23.10 13.58
N ASP A 244 -14.42 -22.42 14.05
CA ASP A 244 -15.78 -22.60 13.52
C ASP A 244 -15.92 -21.88 12.19
N ILE A 245 -15.25 -20.74 12.03
CA ILE A 245 -15.15 -19.96 10.79
C ILE A 245 -13.66 -19.67 10.55
N LEU A 246 -13.10 -20.19 9.47
CA LEU A 246 -11.74 -19.85 9.06
C LEU A 246 -11.65 -18.37 8.68
N VAL A 247 -10.58 -17.70 9.09
CA VAL A 247 -10.35 -16.28 8.79
C VAL A 247 -9.10 -16.13 7.93
N VAL A 248 -9.27 -15.60 6.72
CA VAL A 248 -8.21 -15.35 5.74
C VAL A 248 -8.22 -13.88 5.35
N SER A 249 -7.06 -13.24 5.31
CA SER A 249 -6.96 -11.80 5.04
C SER A 249 -5.68 -11.43 4.30
N ILE A 250 -5.47 -10.13 4.13
CA ILE A 250 -4.29 -9.55 3.46
C ILE A 250 -3.80 -8.37 4.29
N ASP A 251 -2.53 -8.07 4.27
CA ASP A 251 -1.69 -6.98 4.76
C ASP A 251 -0.57 -7.45 5.70
N ALA A 252 -0.77 -8.45 6.53
CA ALA A 252 0.14 -8.91 7.58
C ALA A 252 0.47 -7.80 8.61
N VAL A 253 -0.58 -7.13 9.16
CA VAL A 253 -0.42 -6.15 10.22
C VAL A 253 -0.17 -6.82 11.59
N PRO A 254 0.42 -6.11 12.60
CA PRO A 254 0.69 -6.69 13.90
C PRO A 254 -0.52 -7.36 14.58
N ASP A 255 -1.71 -6.79 14.44
CA ASP A 255 -2.91 -7.32 15.12
C ASP A 255 -3.36 -8.68 14.59
N ILE A 256 -3.12 -9.00 13.30
CA ILE A 256 -3.44 -10.33 12.77
C ILE A 256 -2.48 -11.39 13.32
N PHE A 257 -1.22 -11.04 13.61
CA PHE A 257 -0.30 -11.97 14.25
C PHE A 257 -0.69 -12.24 15.70
N LYS A 258 -1.29 -11.26 16.42
CA LYS A 258 -1.91 -11.52 17.74
C LYS A 258 -3.07 -12.51 17.60
N ALA A 259 -3.90 -12.35 16.57
CA ALA A 259 -4.98 -13.30 16.30
C ALA A 259 -4.45 -14.70 15.95
N PHE A 260 -3.32 -14.82 15.23
CA PHE A 260 -2.65 -16.11 15.01
C PHE A 260 -2.20 -16.76 16.32
N MET A 261 -1.54 -16.00 17.21
CA MET A 261 -1.11 -16.50 18.51
C MET A 261 -2.29 -16.95 19.40
N SER A 262 -3.46 -16.33 19.24
CA SER A 262 -4.69 -16.70 19.94
C SER A 262 -5.49 -17.79 19.24
N GLY A 263 -5.06 -18.24 18.05
CA GLY A 263 -5.78 -19.23 17.22
C GLY A 263 -7.09 -18.71 16.64
N GLU A 264 -7.20 -17.38 16.44
CA GLU A 264 -8.41 -16.68 15.99
C GLU A 264 -8.36 -16.29 14.48
N ALA A 265 -7.20 -16.47 13.81
CA ALA A 265 -7.03 -16.29 12.38
C ALA A 265 -6.16 -17.40 11.79
N ASN A 266 -6.20 -17.58 10.48
CA ASN A 266 -5.61 -18.74 9.82
C ASN A 266 -4.58 -18.40 8.74
N ALA A 267 -4.76 -17.32 8.00
CA ALA A 267 -3.81 -16.89 6.97
C ALA A 267 -3.92 -15.38 6.73
N THR A 268 -2.79 -14.76 6.41
CA THR A 268 -2.73 -13.42 5.84
C THR A 268 -1.66 -13.35 4.76
N VAL A 269 -1.93 -12.62 3.67
CA VAL A 269 -0.95 -12.37 2.61
C VAL A 269 -0.33 -10.99 2.83
N GLU A 270 0.98 -10.94 2.95
CA GLU A 270 1.68 -9.67 3.24
C GLU A 270 1.54 -8.66 2.11
N LEU A 271 1.25 -7.43 2.51
CA LEU A 271 1.44 -6.21 1.74
C LEU A 271 2.39 -5.30 2.52
N THR A 272 3.58 -5.02 1.96
CA THR A 272 4.52 -4.12 2.62
C THR A 272 4.00 -2.68 2.63
N PRO A 273 4.07 -1.94 3.76
CA PRO A 273 3.73 -0.51 3.77
C PRO A 273 4.85 0.37 3.19
N ASN A 274 6.02 -0.20 2.85
CA ASN A 274 7.13 0.54 2.25
C ASN A 274 7.00 0.65 0.73
N MET A 275 6.01 1.41 0.26
CA MET A 275 5.88 1.80 -1.14
C MET A 275 6.74 3.02 -1.47
N ALA A 276 6.92 3.92 -0.51
CA ALA A 276 7.64 5.19 -0.72
C ALA A 276 9.16 5.01 -0.93
N GLY A 277 9.79 4.00 -0.32
CA GLY A 277 11.22 3.75 -0.50
C GLY A 277 11.59 3.58 -1.98
N PRO A 278 11.06 2.55 -2.68
CA PRO A 278 11.29 2.36 -4.11
C PRO A 278 10.81 3.54 -4.98
N ALA A 279 9.74 4.23 -4.56
CA ALA A 279 9.25 5.41 -5.28
C ALA A 279 10.23 6.59 -5.21
N PHE A 280 10.83 6.87 -4.06
CA PHE A 280 11.87 7.88 -3.93
C PHE A 280 13.12 7.51 -4.72
N ASP A 281 13.54 6.24 -4.70
CA ASP A 281 14.72 5.79 -5.47
C ASP A 281 14.50 5.96 -6.98
N ALA A 282 13.29 5.63 -7.47
CA ALA A 282 12.89 5.86 -8.85
C ALA A 282 12.86 7.35 -9.20
N LEU A 283 12.32 8.19 -8.31
CA LEU A 283 12.26 9.65 -8.51
C LEU A 283 13.66 10.26 -8.58
N ILE A 284 14.55 9.91 -7.65
CA ILE A 284 15.94 10.40 -7.62
C ILE A 284 16.68 10.00 -8.90
N ALA A 285 16.58 8.73 -9.31
CA ALA A 285 17.21 8.26 -10.54
C ALA A 285 16.67 8.99 -11.79
N PHE A 286 15.39 9.29 -11.80
CA PHE A 286 14.76 10.07 -12.88
C PHE A 286 15.22 11.53 -12.90
N LYS A 287 15.27 12.20 -11.74
CA LYS A 287 15.68 13.61 -11.65
C LYS A 287 17.16 13.82 -11.91
N ASP A 288 18.02 12.97 -11.36
CA ASP A 288 19.49 13.15 -11.43
C ASP A 288 20.10 12.63 -12.73
N LYS A 289 19.55 11.55 -13.29
CA LYS A 289 20.16 10.82 -14.42
C LYS A 289 19.23 10.72 -15.63
N GLY A 290 17.99 11.20 -15.56
CA GLY A 290 16.99 11.00 -16.60
C GLY A 290 16.56 9.54 -16.78
N THR A 291 16.84 8.68 -15.79
CA THR A 291 16.50 7.25 -15.87
C THR A 291 14.99 7.08 -15.71
N VAL A 292 14.32 6.65 -16.78
CA VAL A 292 12.87 6.37 -16.75
C VAL A 292 12.65 4.98 -16.11
N PRO A 293 11.91 4.90 -14.97
CA PRO A 293 11.62 3.62 -14.35
C PRO A 293 10.64 2.77 -15.18
N PRO A 294 10.54 1.45 -14.95
CA PRO A 294 9.46 0.65 -15.49
C PRO A 294 8.12 1.20 -15.05
N LYS A 295 7.05 0.95 -15.82
CA LYS A 295 5.71 1.44 -15.47
C LYS A 295 5.15 0.83 -14.19
N TRP A 296 5.66 -0.31 -13.79
CA TRP A 296 5.31 -0.99 -12.55
C TRP A 296 6.58 -1.46 -11.82
N ILE A 297 6.72 -1.00 -10.58
CA ILE A 297 7.69 -1.49 -9.61
C ILE A 297 6.90 -2.35 -8.63
N GLN A 298 6.98 -3.66 -8.83
CA GLN A 298 6.23 -4.62 -8.02
C GLN A 298 6.92 -4.83 -6.68
N THR A 299 6.14 -4.76 -5.59
CA THR A 299 6.56 -5.21 -4.26
C THR A 299 6.21 -6.67 -4.06
N GLU A 300 7.00 -7.37 -3.24
CA GLU A 300 6.77 -8.78 -2.92
C GLU A 300 5.61 -8.94 -1.94
N SER A 301 4.92 -10.08 -2.07
CA SER A 301 3.89 -10.55 -1.14
C SER A 301 4.25 -11.94 -0.64
N LYS A 302 4.02 -12.17 0.66
CA LYS A 302 4.32 -13.44 1.33
C LYS A 302 3.09 -13.93 2.09
N LEU A 303 2.77 -15.20 1.98
CA LEU A 303 1.75 -15.85 2.82
C LEU A 303 2.31 -16.10 4.22
N TYR A 304 1.55 -15.70 5.24
CA TYR A 304 1.78 -16.07 6.64
C TYR A 304 0.62 -16.90 7.17
N THR A 305 0.95 -17.88 7.99
CA THR A 305 0.03 -18.75 8.71
C THR A 305 0.45 -18.83 10.19
N PRO A 306 -0.35 -19.39 11.10
CA PRO A 306 0.05 -19.60 12.48
C PRO A 306 1.33 -20.45 12.67
N THR A 307 1.77 -21.17 11.64
CA THR A 307 3.00 -21.99 11.68
C THR A 307 4.28 -21.22 11.33
N ASP A 308 4.17 -19.97 10.91
CA ASP A 308 5.29 -19.13 10.44
C ASP A 308 5.90 -18.23 11.53
N ASP A 309 5.94 -18.69 12.79
CA ASP A 309 6.43 -17.92 13.95
C ASP A 309 5.76 -16.53 14.05
N PRO A 310 4.48 -16.47 14.45
CA PRO A 310 3.72 -15.23 14.49
C PRO A 310 4.28 -14.21 15.47
N GLN A 311 5.00 -14.62 16.53
CA GLN A 311 5.66 -13.70 17.44
C GLN A 311 6.81 -12.97 16.75
N LYS A 312 7.65 -13.66 16.02
CA LYS A 312 8.74 -13.07 15.23
C LYS A 312 8.19 -12.14 14.15
N ALA A 313 7.14 -12.56 13.45
CA ALA A 313 6.46 -11.72 12.45
C ALA A 313 5.89 -10.45 13.08
N TYR A 314 5.19 -10.55 14.22
CA TYR A 314 4.72 -9.41 15.00
C TYR A 314 5.86 -8.45 15.37
N ASP A 315 6.96 -8.98 15.92
CA ASP A 315 8.11 -8.16 16.33
C ASP A 315 8.78 -7.42 15.17
N SER A 316 8.78 -8.02 13.98
CA SER A 316 9.33 -7.39 12.78
C SER A 316 8.49 -6.22 12.25
N LYS A 317 7.19 -6.18 12.59
CA LYS A 317 6.25 -5.16 12.11
C LYS A 317 6.03 -4.03 13.11
N LYS A 318 6.19 -4.28 14.42
CA LYS A 318 6.05 -3.22 15.43
C LYS A 318 7.12 -2.14 15.21
N GLY A 319 6.74 -0.89 15.30
CA GLY A 319 7.64 0.24 15.02
C GLY A 319 7.52 0.81 13.61
N LEU A 320 6.76 0.17 12.71
CA LEU A 320 6.44 0.73 11.39
C LEU A 320 5.29 1.76 11.44
N GLY A 321 4.61 1.91 12.59
CA GLY A 321 3.56 2.91 12.78
C GLY A 321 2.15 2.44 12.45
N TYR A 322 1.89 1.11 12.54
CA TYR A 322 0.55 0.51 12.41
C TYR A 322 -0.43 1.00 13.47
#